data_e326b28e16086461d3373fb7a78ef116
#
_entry.id   e326b28e16086461d3373fb7a78ef116
#
_cell.length_a   1.000
_cell.length_b   1.000
_cell.length_c   1.000
_cell.angle_alpha   90.00
_cell.angle_beta   90.00
_cell.angle_gamma   90.00
#
_symmetry.space_group_name_H-M   'P 1'
#
loop_
_entity.id
_entity.type
_entity.pdbx_description
1 polymer ?
#
loop_
_entity_poly.entity_id
_entity_poly.type
_entity_poly.pdbx_seq_one_letter_code
_entity_poly.pdbx_strand_id
1 'polypeptide(L)'
;MNKPVDKKSVWLVILLSIVTLGTYIPYWLYQRLDAFNQLKSREKLDKTIVTAVLAMYCFTTVLYICTIVYELFYPGNLVFEKIDQVGRVIDFVSSITMLYLTFIVRKIIEDNFKTKLSGVATFFFSIYYLQFRINKELSKPEQGE
;
A
#
# COMPACT_ATOMS: atom_id res chain seq x y z
N MET A 1 -16.53 -21.04 6.24
CA MET A 1 -15.38 -20.31 6.82
C MET A 1 -15.17 -19.04 6.01
N ASN A 2 -15.39 -17.86 6.58
CA ASN A 2 -15.08 -16.62 5.90
C ASN A 2 -13.55 -16.50 5.78
N LYS A 3 -13.03 -16.52 4.55
CA LYS A 3 -11.58 -16.32 4.32
C LYS A 3 -11.25 -14.88 4.71
N PRO A 4 -10.31 -14.64 5.61
CA PRO A 4 -10.07 -13.30 6.18
C PRO A 4 -9.50 -12.29 5.15
N VAL A 5 -9.04 -12.75 3.98
CA VAL A 5 -8.49 -11.90 2.92
C VAL A 5 -9.20 -12.19 1.60
N ASP A 6 -9.79 -11.15 0.99
CA ASP A 6 -10.55 -11.28 -0.25
C ASP A 6 -9.67 -11.30 -1.50
N LYS A 7 -10.11 -12.09 -2.50
CA LYS A 7 -9.57 -11.99 -3.86
C LYS A 7 -9.96 -10.66 -4.48
N LYS A 8 -8.99 -9.94 -5.04
CA LYS A 8 -9.23 -8.78 -5.90
C LYS A 8 -8.40 -8.89 -7.17
N SER A 9 -8.92 -8.40 -8.27
CA SER A 9 -8.15 -8.31 -9.51
C SER A 9 -6.93 -7.41 -9.32
N VAL A 10 -5.74 -7.91 -9.65
CA VAL A 10 -4.50 -7.13 -9.60
C VAL A 10 -4.59 -5.91 -10.53
N TRP A 11 -5.21 -6.07 -11.69
CA TRP A 11 -5.42 -4.97 -12.65
C TRP A 11 -6.29 -3.85 -12.07
N LEU A 12 -7.32 -4.20 -11.28
CA LEU A 12 -8.14 -3.22 -10.59
C LEU A 12 -7.31 -2.45 -9.54
N VAL A 13 -6.43 -3.14 -8.81
CA VAL A 13 -5.54 -2.49 -7.83
C VAL A 13 -4.58 -1.53 -8.52
N ILE A 14 -4.00 -1.93 -9.66
CA ILE A 14 -3.12 -1.07 -10.46
C ILE A 14 -3.89 0.15 -10.97
N LEU A 15 -5.06 -0.05 -11.58
CA LEU A 15 -5.88 1.03 -12.12
C LEU A 15 -6.26 2.05 -11.04
N LEU A 16 -6.74 1.57 -9.89
CA LEU A 16 -7.09 2.43 -8.76
C LEU A 16 -5.87 3.19 -8.22
N SER A 17 -4.70 2.56 -8.17
CA SER A 17 -3.47 3.25 -7.74
C SER A 17 -3.09 4.38 -8.69
N ILE A 18 -3.26 4.20 -10.00
CA ILE A 18 -2.99 5.25 -10.99
C ILE A 18 -4.01 6.39 -10.84
N VAL A 19 -5.31 6.07 -10.80
CA VAL A 19 -6.38 7.08 -10.71
C VAL A 19 -6.31 7.90 -9.43
N THR A 20 -5.85 7.30 -8.32
CA THR A 20 -5.72 7.97 -7.02
C THR A 20 -4.33 8.54 -6.76
N LEU A 21 -3.48 8.65 -7.79
CA LEU A 21 -2.10 9.14 -7.66
C LEU A 21 -1.29 8.43 -6.56
N GLY A 22 -1.50 7.11 -6.42
CA GLY A 22 -0.82 6.27 -5.45
C GLY A 22 -1.50 6.13 -4.07
N THR A 23 -2.46 6.99 -3.72
CA THR A 23 -3.16 6.95 -2.42
C THR A 23 -3.92 5.63 -2.18
N TYR A 24 -4.29 4.92 -3.27
CA TYR A 24 -4.92 3.61 -3.14
C TYR A 24 -3.98 2.55 -2.51
N ILE A 25 -2.67 2.70 -2.61
CA ILE A 25 -1.68 1.75 -2.08
C ILE A 25 -1.80 1.60 -0.54
N PRO A 26 -1.66 2.66 0.27
CA PRO A 26 -1.86 2.56 1.71
C PRO A 26 -3.33 2.30 2.09
N TYR A 27 -4.30 2.76 1.29
CA TYR A 27 -5.71 2.47 1.51
C TYR A 27 -6.02 0.98 1.33
N TRP A 28 -5.42 0.30 0.36
CA TRP A 28 -5.51 -1.15 0.18
C TRP A 28 -5.03 -1.90 1.42
N LEU A 29 -3.93 -1.44 2.03
CA LEU A 29 -3.40 -2.01 3.26
C LEU A 29 -4.32 -1.75 4.45
N TYR A 30 -4.82 -0.52 4.57
CA TYR A 30 -5.74 -0.11 5.64
C TYR A 30 -7.03 -0.94 5.63
N GLN A 31 -7.63 -1.16 4.47
CA GLN A 31 -8.85 -1.98 4.34
C GLN A 31 -8.65 -3.43 4.79
N ARG A 32 -7.43 -3.95 4.72
CA ARG A 32 -7.11 -5.35 5.02
C ARG A 32 -6.36 -5.55 6.33
N LEU A 33 -6.13 -4.49 7.06
CA LEU A 33 -5.37 -4.51 8.29
C LEU A 33 -5.89 -5.55 9.29
N ASP A 34 -7.19 -5.54 9.55
CA ASP A 34 -7.81 -6.48 10.48
C ASP A 34 -7.74 -7.92 9.96
N ALA A 35 -7.94 -8.12 8.66
CA ALA A 35 -7.82 -9.43 8.03
C ALA A 35 -6.40 -9.99 8.14
N PHE A 36 -5.37 -9.17 7.88
CA PHE A 36 -3.97 -9.59 8.05
C PHE A 36 -3.63 -9.88 9.50
N ASN A 37 -4.14 -9.08 10.44
CA ASN A 37 -3.90 -9.29 11.86
C ASN A 37 -4.62 -10.52 12.44
N GLN A 38 -5.64 -11.06 11.76
CA GLN A 38 -6.30 -12.32 12.11
C GLN A 38 -5.58 -13.56 11.59
N LEU A 39 -4.66 -13.41 10.61
CA LEU A 39 -3.89 -14.53 10.09
C LEU A 39 -2.91 -15.09 11.15
N LYS A 40 -2.59 -16.39 11.01
CA LYS A 40 -1.63 -17.09 11.90
C LYS A 40 -0.19 -16.67 11.56
N SER A 41 0.25 -15.53 12.13
CA SER A 41 1.62 -15.03 12.00
C SER A 41 2.08 -14.42 13.32
N ARG A 42 3.41 -14.42 13.52
CA ARG A 42 4.04 -13.71 14.65
C ARG A 42 4.04 -12.18 14.41
N GLU A 43 4.13 -11.77 13.19
CA GLU A 43 4.10 -10.36 12.79
C GLU A 43 2.66 -9.83 12.78
N LYS A 44 2.50 -8.60 13.22
CA LYS A 44 1.22 -7.89 13.18
C LYS A 44 1.42 -6.48 12.65
N LEU A 45 0.42 -5.95 12.01
CA LEU A 45 0.40 -4.57 11.52
C LEU A 45 -0.10 -3.64 12.62
N ASP A 46 0.66 -2.60 12.89
CA ASP A 46 0.23 -1.53 13.80
C ASP A 46 -0.76 -0.61 13.08
N LYS A 47 -1.95 -0.48 13.66
CA LYS A 47 -3.02 0.34 13.10
C LYS A 47 -2.63 1.83 13.04
N THR A 48 -1.89 2.31 14.03
CA THR A 48 -1.46 3.71 14.09
C THR A 48 -0.52 4.04 12.93
N ILE A 49 0.46 3.17 12.68
CA ILE A 49 1.43 3.36 11.59
C ILE A 49 0.73 3.31 10.23
N VAL A 50 -0.15 2.33 10.02
CA VAL A 50 -0.90 2.20 8.75
C VAL A 50 -1.81 3.41 8.51
N THR A 51 -2.50 3.90 9.56
CA THR A 51 -3.35 5.09 9.46
C THR A 51 -2.52 6.35 9.21
N ALA A 52 -1.37 6.50 9.88
CA ALA A 52 -0.47 7.64 9.67
C ALA A 52 0.05 7.70 8.23
N VAL A 53 0.49 6.56 7.68
CA VAL A 53 0.95 6.49 6.28
C VAL A 53 -0.18 6.85 5.31
N LEU A 54 -1.39 6.34 5.54
CA LEU A 54 -2.56 6.71 4.72
C LEU A 54 -2.85 8.21 4.78
N ALA A 55 -2.81 8.81 5.98
CA ALA A 55 -3.03 10.25 6.15
C ALA A 55 -1.94 11.08 5.44
N MET A 56 -0.67 10.66 5.50
CA MET A 56 0.43 11.32 4.80
C MET A 56 0.20 11.28 3.27
N TYR A 57 -0.16 10.13 2.70
CA TYR A 57 -0.47 10.01 1.27
C TYR A 57 -1.66 10.87 0.84
N CYS A 58 -2.73 10.90 1.64
CA CYS A 58 -3.87 11.77 1.36
C CYS A 58 -3.46 13.25 1.39
N PHE A 59 -2.67 13.65 2.38
CA PHE A 59 -2.19 15.02 2.53
C PHE A 59 -1.32 15.46 1.34
N THR A 60 -0.31 14.66 0.97
CA THR A 60 0.57 14.98 -0.15
C THR A 60 -0.16 14.95 -1.49
N THR A 61 -1.14 14.06 -1.68
CA THR A 61 -1.99 14.08 -2.88
C THR A 61 -2.80 15.38 -3.00
N VAL A 62 -3.38 15.85 -1.89
CA VAL A 62 -4.08 17.15 -1.88
C VAL A 62 -3.13 18.30 -2.16
N LEU A 63 -1.94 18.33 -1.53
CA LEU A 63 -0.91 19.33 -1.81
C LEU A 63 -0.53 19.34 -3.29
N TYR A 64 -0.30 18.16 -3.88
CA TYR A 64 0.08 18.02 -5.28
C TYR A 64 -1.01 18.57 -6.22
N ILE A 65 -2.28 18.24 -5.97
CA ILE A 65 -3.40 18.78 -6.75
C ILE A 65 -3.47 20.30 -6.62
N CYS A 66 -3.35 20.83 -5.39
CA CYS A 66 -3.35 22.26 -5.14
C CYS A 66 -2.19 22.97 -5.86
N THR A 67 -1.00 22.36 -5.86
CA THR A 67 0.18 22.91 -6.56
C THR A 67 -0.04 22.97 -8.06
N ILE A 68 -0.56 21.89 -8.68
CA ILE A 68 -0.88 21.89 -10.12
C ILE A 68 -1.90 22.96 -10.48
N VAL A 69 -3.01 23.06 -9.73
CA VAL A 69 -4.05 24.04 -9.98
C VAL A 69 -3.51 25.47 -9.84
N TYR A 70 -2.69 25.71 -8.82
CA TYR A 70 -2.11 27.04 -8.61
C TYR A 70 -1.11 27.41 -9.70
N GLU A 71 -0.26 26.48 -10.13
CA GLU A 71 0.75 26.74 -11.17
C GLU A 71 0.12 27.10 -12.53
N LEU A 72 -1.09 26.60 -12.80
CA LEU A 72 -1.87 26.98 -13.98
C LEU A 72 -2.27 28.48 -13.97
N PHE A 73 -2.50 29.07 -12.80
CA PHE A 73 -2.95 30.47 -12.68
C PHE A 73 -1.81 31.43 -12.33
N TYR A 74 -0.75 30.97 -11.67
CA TYR A 74 0.33 31.82 -11.13
C TYR A 74 1.73 31.16 -11.33
N PRO A 75 2.19 31.01 -12.57
CA PRO A 75 3.45 30.34 -12.85
C PRO A 75 4.64 31.05 -12.24
N GLY A 76 5.57 30.30 -11.67
CA GLY A 76 6.86 30.81 -11.19
C GLY A 76 6.85 31.40 -9.76
N ASN A 77 5.87 31.06 -8.92
CA ASN A 77 5.84 31.54 -7.54
C ASN A 77 6.72 30.71 -6.60
N LEU A 78 7.77 31.34 -6.02
CA LEU A 78 8.76 30.71 -5.14
C LEU A 78 8.16 30.09 -3.86
N VAL A 79 6.99 30.53 -3.39
CA VAL A 79 6.35 29.97 -2.19
C VAL A 79 5.95 28.53 -2.44
N PHE A 80 5.42 28.24 -3.65
CA PHE A 80 5.00 26.89 -4.00
C PHE A 80 6.14 25.92 -4.22
N GLU A 81 7.29 26.39 -4.67
CA GLU A 81 8.49 25.57 -4.76
C GLU A 81 8.91 25.01 -3.38
N LYS A 82 8.82 25.83 -2.33
CA LYS A 82 9.10 25.40 -0.96
C LYS A 82 8.05 24.40 -0.43
N ILE A 83 6.76 24.63 -0.72
CA ILE A 83 5.68 23.70 -0.33
C ILE A 83 5.87 22.35 -1.01
N ASP A 84 6.20 22.34 -2.29
CA ASP A 84 6.48 21.12 -3.06
C ASP A 84 7.71 20.37 -2.53
N GLN A 85 8.76 21.07 -2.09
CA GLN A 85 9.91 20.43 -1.43
C GLN A 85 9.53 19.73 -0.14
N VAL A 86 8.67 20.34 0.70
CA VAL A 86 8.17 19.69 1.93
C VAL A 86 7.31 18.46 1.57
N GLY A 87 6.44 18.58 0.58
CA GLY A 87 5.65 17.46 0.07
C GLY A 87 6.52 16.27 -0.34
N ARG A 88 7.57 16.51 -1.11
CA ARG A 88 8.53 15.47 -1.53
C ARG A 88 9.22 14.76 -0.36
N VAL A 89 9.57 15.47 0.71
CA VAL A 89 10.15 14.85 1.90
C VAL A 89 9.14 13.94 2.59
N ILE A 90 7.89 14.38 2.73
CA ILE A 90 6.82 13.58 3.32
C ILE A 90 6.56 12.33 2.46
N ASP A 91 6.50 12.45 1.14
CA ASP A 91 6.33 11.33 0.21
C ASP A 91 7.47 10.32 0.31
N PHE A 92 8.70 10.78 0.43
CA PHE A 92 9.86 9.91 0.59
C PHE A 92 9.77 9.09 1.89
N VAL A 93 9.49 9.74 3.02
CA VAL A 93 9.33 9.07 4.32
C VAL A 93 8.15 8.09 4.30
N SER A 94 7.02 8.51 3.73
CA SER A 94 5.83 7.68 3.60
C SER A 94 6.07 6.45 2.72
N SER A 95 6.82 6.61 1.63
CA SER A 95 7.16 5.53 0.71
C SER A 95 8.06 4.49 1.36
N ILE A 96 9.08 4.91 2.13
CA ILE A 96 9.94 4.00 2.90
C ILE A 96 9.10 3.25 3.94
N THR A 97 8.24 3.96 4.66
CA THR A 97 7.39 3.34 5.68
C THR A 97 6.41 2.35 5.04
N MET A 98 5.82 2.70 3.88
CA MET A 98 4.94 1.79 3.13
C MET A 98 5.68 0.54 2.65
N LEU A 99 6.92 0.69 2.19
CA LEU A 99 7.76 -0.45 1.81
C LEU A 99 8.01 -1.37 3.01
N TYR A 100 8.35 -0.82 4.17
CA TYR A 100 8.51 -1.56 5.42
C TYR A 100 7.24 -2.35 5.78
N LEU A 101 6.07 -1.70 5.76
CA LEU A 101 4.78 -2.35 6.01
C LEU A 101 4.50 -3.47 5.00
N THR A 102 4.86 -3.29 3.74
CA THR A 102 4.71 -4.31 2.69
C THR A 102 5.55 -5.56 3.01
N PHE A 103 6.76 -5.39 3.57
CA PHE A 103 7.57 -6.53 4.01
C PHE A 103 7.00 -7.24 5.24
N ILE A 104 6.32 -6.52 6.15
CA ILE A 104 5.57 -7.15 7.26
C ILE A 104 4.42 -8.00 6.69
N VAL A 105 3.62 -7.43 5.77
CA VAL A 105 2.52 -8.18 5.10
C VAL A 105 3.06 -9.41 4.39
N ARG A 106 4.21 -9.30 3.70
CA ARG A 106 4.87 -10.44 3.08
C ARG A 106 5.11 -11.56 4.09
N LYS A 107 5.70 -11.25 5.26
CA LYS A 107 5.96 -12.24 6.32
C LYS A 107 4.66 -12.85 6.84
N ILE A 108 3.61 -12.03 7.05
CA ILE A 108 2.30 -12.52 7.48
C ILE A 108 1.74 -13.55 6.48
N ILE A 109 1.87 -13.28 5.18
CA ILE A 109 1.41 -14.19 4.12
C ILE A 109 2.27 -15.46 4.10
N GLU A 110 3.61 -15.34 4.20
CA GLU A 110 4.55 -16.47 4.24
C GLU A 110 4.23 -17.41 5.40
N ASP A 111 4.02 -16.86 6.61
CA ASP A 111 3.72 -17.64 7.82
C ASP A 111 2.37 -18.37 7.70
N ASN A 112 1.33 -17.67 7.23
CA ASN A 112 -0.02 -18.21 7.17
C ASN A 112 -0.18 -19.30 6.11
N PHE A 113 0.37 -19.07 4.91
CA PHE A 113 0.24 -19.99 3.78
C PHE A 113 1.43 -20.99 3.67
N LYS A 114 2.42 -20.89 4.58
CA LYS A 114 3.64 -21.70 4.57
C LYS A 114 4.35 -21.68 3.20
N THR A 115 4.36 -20.55 2.54
CA THR A 115 4.96 -20.33 1.22
C THR A 115 6.08 -19.31 1.31
N LYS A 116 7.14 -19.48 0.51
CA LYS A 116 8.19 -18.46 0.39
C LYS A 116 7.82 -17.47 -0.72
N LEU A 117 7.90 -16.18 -0.41
CA LEU A 117 7.70 -15.09 -1.35
C LEU A 117 9.03 -14.43 -1.69
N SER A 118 9.19 -14.01 -2.96
CA SER A 118 10.39 -13.30 -3.40
C SER A 118 10.47 -11.92 -2.75
N GLY A 119 11.58 -11.64 -2.03
CA GLY A 119 11.85 -10.32 -1.47
C GLY A 119 12.07 -9.27 -2.56
N VAL A 120 12.75 -9.65 -3.64
CA VAL A 120 13.00 -8.80 -4.81
C VAL A 120 11.68 -8.40 -5.48
N ALA A 121 10.81 -9.39 -5.74
CA ALA A 121 9.50 -9.09 -6.33
C ALA A 121 8.63 -8.24 -5.39
N THR A 122 8.71 -8.43 -4.06
CA THR A 122 8.02 -7.59 -3.08
C THR A 122 8.55 -6.16 -3.09
N PHE A 123 9.86 -5.97 -3.24
CA PHE A 123 10.48 -4.65 -3.31
C PHE A 123 10.01 -3.86 -4.54
N PHE A 124 10.07 -4.47 -5.74
CA PHE A 124 9.73 -3.80 -6.99
C PHE A 124 8.22 -3.67 -7.25
N PHE A 125 7.45 -4.68 -6.90
CA PHE A 125 6.02 -4.73 -7.22
C PHE A 125 5.10 -4.56 -5.99
N SER A 126 5.69 -4.43 -4.78
CA SER A 126 4.98 -4.10 -3.54
C SER A 126 3.63 -4.84 -3.40
N ILE A 127 2.55 -4.10 -3.20
CA ILE A 127 1.20 -4.65 -2.98
C ILE A 127 0.65 -5.44 -4.18
N TYR A 128 1.07 -5.13 -5.40
CA TYR A 128 0.59 -5.82 -6.61
C TYR A 128 1.04 -7.28 -6.63
N TYR A 129 2.30 -7.52 -6.28
CA TYR A 129 2.84 -8.88 -6.13
C TYR A 129 2.16 -9.62 -4.98
N LEU A 130 1.95 -8.96 -3.84
CA LEU A 130 1.29 -9.56 -2.70
C LEU A 130 -0.17 -9.92 -3.03
N GLN A 131 -0.92 -9.04 -3.70
CA GLN A 131 -2.28 -9.33 -4.15
C GLN A 131 -2.32 -10.50 -5.13
N PHE A 132 -1.39 -10.56 -6.07
CA PHE A 132 -1.28 -11.69 -7.00
C PHE A 132 -1.05 -13.00 -6.24
N ARG A 133 -0.14 -13.01 -5.26
CA ARG A 133 0.16 -14.20 -4.44
C ARG A 133 -1.03 -14.61 -3.58
N ILE A 134 -1.70 -13.65 -2.95
CA ILE A 134 -2.95 -13.91 -2.19
C ILE A 134 -3.98 -14.60 -3.08
N ASN A 135 -4.23 -14.05 -4.26
CA ASN A 135 -5.19 -14.62 -5.21
C ASN A 135 -4.81 -16.06 -5.59
N LYS A 136 -3.52 -16.32 -5.82
CA LYS A 136 -3.01 -17.66 -6.16
C LYS A 136 -3.21 -18.65 -5.00
N GLU A 137 -2.88 -18.26 -3.77
CA GLU A 137 -3.05 -19.14 -2.59
C GLU A 137 -4.52 -19.43 -2.30
N LEU A 138 -5.39 -18.43 -2.42
CA LEU A 138 -6.84 -18.59 -2.25
C LEU A 138 -7.52 -19.38 -3.39
N SER A 139 -6.82 -19.60 -4.50
CA SER A 139 -7.33 -20.40 -5.63
C SER A 139 -6.95 -21.86 -5.55
N LYS A 140 -6.04 -22.23 -4.65
CA LYS A 140 -5.70 -23.63 -4.43
C LYS A 140 -6.91 -24.35 -3.83
N PRO A 141 -7.29 -25.54 -4.34
CA PRO A 141 -8.29 -26.36 -3.69
C PRO A 141 -7.84 -26.66 -2.27
N GLU A 142 -8.75 -26.64 -1.31
CA GLU A 142 -8.47 -27.10 0.04
C GLU A 142 -8.01 -28.56 -0.09
N GLN A 143 -6.72 -28.81 0.15
CA GLN A 143 -6.25 -30.19 0.29
C GLN A 143 -6.95 -30.71 1.54
N GLY A 144 -7.95 -31.57 1.31
CA GLY A 144 -8.66 -32.24 2.38
C GLY A 144 -7.67 -32.95 3.30
N GLU A 145 -7.84 -32.73 4.57
CA GLU A 145 -7.26 -33.56 5.63
C GLU A 145 -7.77 -35.00 5.51
#